data_906c4cd2141bc1cb086456fbc98e8f17
#
_entry.id   906c4cd2141bc1cb086456fbc98e8f17
#
_cell.length_a   1.000
_cell.length_b   1.000
_cell.length_c   1.000
_cell.angle_alpha   90.00
_cell.angle_beta   90.00
_cell.angle_gamma   90.00
#
_symmetry.space_group_name_H-M   'P 1'
#
loop_
_entity.id
_entity.type
_entity.pdbx_description
1 polymer ?
#
loop_
_entity_poly.entity_id
_entity_poly.type
_entity_poly.pdbx_seq_one_letter_code
_entity_poly.pdbx_strand_id
1 'polypeptide(L)'
;MNLNPKPLHDHGDGFFTWHAYDPSCKAELWSTAYIYPEGTILFDPIDWPKDTPLPKSPVHIVKTNTNHDRMTEALQNSLQGCLAEKVQGFEEIPLPGAGENETAYFHHASRSLIIGDALINLSPDPLMLLPAKYCTNLDLLKTSLKRLLELPTQRIFFAHGAPILQDGVGRLKTVIP
;
A
#
# COMPACT_ATOMS: atom_id res chain seq x y z
N MET A 1 2.87 9.24 -16.19
CA MET A 1 3.53 9.82 -15.00
C MET A 1 5.02 9.57 -15.17
N ASN A 2 5.89 10.56 -15.04
CA ASN A 2 7.34 10.36 -15.14
C ASN A 2 7.95 10.86 -13.83
N LEU A 3 7.85 9.99 -12.83
CA LEU A 3 8.40 10.26 -11.51
C LEU A 3 9.86 9.79 -11.44
N ASN A 4 10.63 10.36 -10.56
CA ASN A 4 12.00 9.90 -10.27
C ASN A 4 12.01 9.20 -8.91
N PRO A 5 11.66 7.90 -8.87
CA PRO A 5 11.50 7.18 -7.62
C PRO A 5 12.85 7.01 -6.91
N LYS A 6 12.79 7.06 -5.58
CA LYS A 6 13.92 6.71 -4.72
C LYS A 6 14.22 5.21 -4.83
N PRO A 7 15.46 4.78 -4.53
CA PRO A 7 15.82 3.36 -4.49
C PRO A 7 14.92 2.53 -3.57
N LEU A 8 14.87 1.23 -3.83
CA LEU A 8 14.16 0.30 -2.94
C LEU A 8 14.79 0.34 -1.54
N HIS A 9 13.93 0.35 -0.54
CA HIS A 9 14.30 0.16 0.86
C HIS A 9 13.80 -1.20 1.35
N ASP A 10 14.73 -2.03 1.81
CA ASP A 10 14.46 -3.37 2.34
C ASP A 10 13.99 -3.30 3.79
N HIS A 11 12.88 -3.95 4.10
CA HIS A 11 12.29 -4.03 5.45
C HIS A 11 12.34 -5.45 6.04
N GLY A 12 13.00 -6.38 5.35
CA GLY A 12 13.01 -7.80 5.72
C GLY A 12 11.74 -8.56 5.34
N ASP A 13 11.77 -9.87 5.49
CA ASP A 13 10.67 -10.79 5.18
C ASP A 13 10.13 -10.65 3.75
N GLY A 14 10.96 -10.17 2.80
CA GLY A 14 10.57 -9.96 1.41
C GLY A 14 9.82 -8.65 1.13
N PHE A 15 9.66 -7.76 2.10
CA PHE A 15 9.00 -6.47 1.92
C PHE A 15 9.98 -5.36 1.59
N PHE A 16 9.67 -4.62 0.52
CA PHE A 16 10.41 -3.45 0.05
C PHE A 16 9.46 -2.30 -0.19
N THR A 17 9.92 -1.06 0.02
CA THR A 17 9.18 0.14 -0.38
C THR A 17 10.03 1.06 -1.24
N TRP A 18 9.37 1.85 -2.07
CA TRP A 18 9.96 2.98 -2.75
C TRP A 18 8.93 4.08 -2.86
N HIS A 19 9.40 5.30 -3.10
CA HIS A 19 8.52 6.45 -3.16
C HIS A 19 9.03 7.50 -4.14
N ALA A 20 8.14 8.39 -4.53
CA ALA A 20 8.47 9.58 -5.31
C ALA A 20 7.49 10.71 -4.99
N TYR A 21 7.96 11.94 -5.06
CA TYR A 21 7.08 13.10 -5.00
C TYR A 21 6.36 13.29 -6.33
N ASP A 22 5.04 13.40 -6.29
CA ASP A 22 4.20 13.75 -7.44
C ASP A 22 3.74 15.20 -7.35
N PRO A 23 4.25 16.09 -8.23
CA PRO A 23 3.87 17.49 -8.22
C PRO A 23 2.41 17.73 -8.62
N SER A 24 1.76 16.79 -9.30
CA SER A 24 0.37 16.92 -9.74
C SER A 24 -0.62 16.83 -8.58
N CYS A 25 -0.40 15.94 -7.63
CA CYS A 25 -1.19 15.81 -6.41
C CYS A 25 -0.51 16.43 -5.18
N LYS A 26 0.73 16.93 -5.34
CA LYS A 26 1.56 17.54 -4.29
C LYS A 26 1.77 16.63 -3.08
N ALA A 27 1.96 15.34 -3.34
CA ALA A 27 2.13 14.32 -2.31
C ALA A 27 3.27 13.36 -2.63
N GLU A 28 3.84 12.75 -1.60
CA GLU A 28 4.71 11.59 -1.72
C GLU A 28 3.83 10.35 -1.97
N LEU A 29 4.04 9.73 -3.13
CA LEU A 29 3.45 8.44 -3.46
C LEU A 29 4.40 7.33 -3.02
N TRP A 30 3.86 6.37 -2.31
CA TRP A 30 4.58 5.19 -1.84
C TRP A 30 4.05 3.93 -2.51
N SER A 31 4.93 2.99 -2.74
CA SER A 31 4.63 1.68 -3.29
C SER A 31 5.30 0.61 -2.46
N THR A 32 4.71 -0.57 -2.42
CA THR A 32 5.24 -1.71 -1.68
C THR A 32 5.42 -2.89 -2.63
N ALA A 33 6.58 -3.56 -2.56
CA ALA A 33 6.80 -4.85 -3.19
C ALA A 33 6.89 -5.94 -2.11
N TYR A 34 6.28 -7.09 -2.38
CA TYR A 34 6.52 -8.32 -1.66
C TYR A 34 7.17 -9.32 -2.61
N ILE A 35 8.45 -9.61 -2.37
CA ILE A 35 9.25 -10.55 -3.16
C ILE A 35 9.34 -11.87 -2.39
N TYR A 36 8.86 -12.93 -3.00
CA TYR A 36 8.79 -14.26 -2.40
C TYR A 36 9.34 -15.33 -3.36
N PRO A 37 9.52 -16.61 -2.94
CA PRO A 37 10.17 -17.61 -3.77
C PRO A 37 9.53 -17.81 -5.15
N GLU A 38 8.22 -17.62 -5.29
CA GLU A 38 7.47 -17.88 -6.53
C GLU A 38 7.31 -16.63 -7.41
N GLY A 39 7.64 -15.41 -6.94
CA GLY A 39 7.47 -14.19 -7.74
C GLY A 39 7.51 -12.90 -6.95
N THR A 40 6.83 -11.88 -7.46
CA THR A 40 6.72 -10.55 -6.85
C THR A 40 5.30 -10.03 -6.92
N ILE A 41 4.83 -9.42 -5.85
CA ILE A 41 3.58 -8.67 -5.80
C ILE A 41 3.91 -7.19 -5.60
N LEU A 42 3.39 -6.32 -6.44
CA LEU A 42 3.57 -4.86 -6.37
C LEU A 42 2.23 -4.22 -5.98
N PHE A 43 2.21 -3.51 -4.87
CA PHE A 43 1.04 -2.76 -4.38
C PHE A 43 1.18 -1.29 -4.74
N ASP A 44 0.16 -0.75 -5.41
CA ASP A 44 0.06 0.65 -5.85
C ASP A 44 1.34 1.16 -6.53
N PRO A 45 1.89 0.44 -7.53
CA PRO A 45 3.21 0.74 -8.03
C PRO A 45 3.26 2.07 -8.79
N ILE A 46 4.25 2.89 -8.44
CA ILE A 46 4.79 3.96 -9.26
C ILE A 46 5.90 3.40 -10.15
N ASP A 47 6.59 4.24 -10.94
CA ASP A 47 7.72 3.79 -11.76
C ASP A 47 8.70 2.93 -10.94
N TRP A 48 9.18 1.83 -11.54
CA TRP A 48 10.23 1.02 -10.92
C TRP A 48 11.56 1.80 -10.92
N PRO A 49 12.33 1.80 -9.82
CA PRO A 49 13.58 2.55 -9.75
C PRO A 49 14.60 2.06 -10.81
N LYS A 50 15.18 2.99 -11.58
CA LYS A 50 15.98 2.69 -12.78
C LYS A 50 17.23 1.86 -12.52
N ASP A 51 17.89 2.09 -11.38
CA ASP A 51 19.15 1.41 -11.03
C ASP A 51 18.92 0.17 -10.15
N THR A 52 17.70 -0.34 -10.15
CA THR A 52 17.30 -1.52 -9.37
C THR A 52 17.10 -2.70 -10.30
N PRO A 53 17.61 -3.89 -9.96
CA PRO A 53 17.32 -5.11 -10.71
C PRO A 53 15.81 -5.30 -10.89
N LEU A 54 15.40 -5.86 -12.03
CA LEU A 54 13.98 -6.13 -12.27
C LEU A 54 13.44 -7.08 -11.20
N PRO A 55 12.17 -6.92 -10.83
CA PRO A 55 11.55 -7.78 -9.84
C PRO A 55 11.46 -9.22 -10.35
N LYS A 56 11.48 -10.17 -9.44
CA LYS A 56 11.37 -11.59 -9.76
C LYS A 56 10.02 -11.90 -10.41
N SER A 57 10.05 -12.54 -11.58
CA SER A 57 8.83 -13.00 -12.27
C SER A 57 8.28 -14.31 -11.67
N PRO A 58 6.95 -14.54 -11.74
CA PRO A 58 5.92 -13.64 -12.29
C PRO A 58 5.70 -12.41 -11.42
N VAL A 59 5.26 -11.30 -12.05
CA VAL A 59 4.94 -10.04 -11.38
C VAL A 59 3.44 -9.85 -11.34
N HIS A 60 2.88 -9.74 -10.14
CA HIS A 60 1.47 -9.45 -9.91
C HIS A 60 1.31 -8.02 -9.43
N ILE A 61 0.39 -7.27 -10.02
CA ILE A 61 0.13 -5.88 -9.67
C ILE A 61 -1.22 -5.80 -8.95
N VAL A 62 -1.22 -5.12 -7.82
CA VAL A 62 -2.39 -4.91 -6.96
C VAL A 62 -2.62 -3.42 -6.81
N LYS A 63 -3.85 -2.98 -7.00
CA LYS A 63 -4.31 -1.63 -6.68
C LYS A 63 -5.12 -1.73 -5.39
N THR A 64 -4.79 -0.92 -4.39
CA THR A 64 -5.55 -0.91 -3.14
C THR A 64 -6.91 -0.24 -3.30
N ASN A 65 -7.09 0.61 -4.33
CA ASN A 65 -8.37 1.20 -4.71
C ASN A 65 -8.40 1.55 -6.21
N THR A 66 -9.56 1.97 -6.70
CA THR A 66 -9.77 2.31 -8.12
C THR A 66 -8.90 3.47 -8.59
N ASN A 67 -8.55 4.43 -7.71
CA ASN A 67 -7.79 5.63 -8.08
C ASN A 67 -6.27 5.36 -8.17
N HIS A 68 -5.79 4.19 -7.75
CA HIS A 68 -4.38 3.83 -7.75
C HIS A 68 -3.92 3.15 -9.04
N ASP A 69 -4.42 3.60 -10.19
CA ASP A 69 -3.91 3.14 -11.50
C ASP A 69 -2.42 3.44 -11.68
N ARG A 70 -1.99 4.62 -11.23
CA ARG A 70 -0.58 5.06 -11.23
C ARG A 70 0.18 4.60 -12.49
N MET A 71 1.15 3.70 -12.35
CA MET A 71 1.97 3.14 -13.45
C MET A 71 1.58 1.71 -13.82
N THR A 72 0.40 1.24 -13.42
CA THR A 72 -0.06 -0.14 -13.61
C THR A 72 0.11 -0.62 -15.05
N GLU A 73 -0.46 0.08 -16.03
CA GLU A 73 -0.39 -0.32 -17.44
C GLU A 73 1.05 -0.34 -17.98
N ALA A 74 1.84 0.69 -17.63
CA ALA A 74 3.24 0.76 -18.08
C ALA A 74 4.08 -0.38 -17.50
N LEU A 75 3.85 -0.74 -16.22
CA LEU A 75 4.56 -1.84 -15.56
C LEU A 75 4.05 -3.21 -16.02
N GLN A 76 2.77 -3.36 -16.36
CA GLN A 76 2.29 -4.57 -17.01
C GLN A 76 3.07 -4.84 -18.31
N ASN A 77 3.27 -3.80 -19.13
CA ASN A 77 3.99 -3.91 -20.38
C ASN A 77 5.50 -4.15 -20.17
N SER A 78 6.15 -3.36 -19.30
CA SER A 78 7.62 -3.40 -19.14
C SER A 78 8.11 -4.60 -18.31
N LEU A 79 7.32 -5.06 -17.34
CA LEU A 79 7.66 -6.19 -16.45
C LEU A 79 6.95 -7.49 -16.84
N GLN A 80 6.12 -7.47 -17.89
CA GLN A 80 5.22 -8.59 -18.26
C GLN A 80 4.34 -9.00 -17.08
N GLY A 81 3.92 -8.00 -16.27
CA GLY A 81 3.08 -8.19 -15.09
C GLY A 81 1.61 -8.37 -15.44
N CYS A 82 0.84 -8.90 -14.52
CA CYS A 82 -0.61 -8.99 -14.62
C CYS A 82 -1.29 -8.39 -13.39
N LEU A 83 -2.51 -7.87 -13.57
CA LEU A 83 -3.36 -7.53 -12.43
C LEU A 83 -3.70 -8.79 -11.66
N ALA A 84 -3.55 -8.76 -10.35
CA ALA A 84 -3.91 -9.87 -9.49
C ALA A 84 -5.43 -9.92 -9.30
N GLU A 85 -6.05 -11.05 -9.62
CA GLU A 85 -7.44 -11.33 -9.26
C GLU A 85 -7.57 -11.74 -7.79
N LYS A 86 -6.52 -12.37 -7.27
CA LYS A 86 -6.38 -12.78 -5.87
C LYS A 86 -4.92 -12.64 -5.43
N VAL A 87 -4.71 -12.12 -4.23
CA VAL A 87 -3.37 -11.86 -3.70
C VAL A 87 -2.92 -13.02 -2.81
N GLN A 88 -2.07 -13.88 -3.36
CA GLN A 88 -1.60 -15.07 -2.66
C GLN A 88 -0.82 -14.70 -1.38
N GLY A 89 -1.14 -15.36 -0.27
CA GLY A 89 -0.48 -15.15 1.02
C GLY A 89 -1.05 -13.98 1.84
N PHE A 90 -2.01 -13.26 1.29
CA PHE A 90 -2.64 -12.12 1.97
C PHE A 90 -4.13 -12.35 2.22
N GLU A 91 -4.61 -11.90 3.37
CA GLU A 91 -6.02 -11.69 3.65
C GLU A 91 -6.44 -10.34 3.05
N GLU A 92 -7.46 -10.36 2.19
CA GLU A 92 -8.06 -9.17 1.59
C GLU A 92 -9.15 -8.62 2.51
N ILE A 93 -9.04 -7.35 2.89
CA ILE A 93 -9.92 -6.70 3.85
C ILE A 93 -10.56 -5.48 3.19
N PRO A 94 -11.77 -5.59 2.65
CA PRO A 94 -12.49 -4.45 2.10
C PRO A 94 -12.72 -3.37 3.16
N LEU A 95 -12.47 -2.11 2.79
CA LEU A 95 -12.65 -0.94 3.64
C LEU A 95 -13.69 0.02 3.05
N PRO A 96 -14.97 -0.37 3.04
CA PRO A 96 -16.02 0.49 2.51
C PRO A 96 -16.10 1.81 3.29
N GLY A 97 -16.39 2.88 2.56
CA GLY A 97 -16.44 4.23 3.12
C GLY A 97 -15.23 5.11 2.81
N ALA A 98 -14.09 4.53 2.44
CA ALA A 98 -12.94 5.22 1.87
C ALA A 98 -13.17 5.53 0.38
N GLY A 99 -12.14 5.39 -0.45
CA GLY A 99 -12.26 5.42 -1.91
C GLY A 99 -13.06 4.23 -2.48
N GLU A 100 -13.31 4.27 -3.77
CA GLU A 100 -13.98 3.18 -4.46
C GLU A 100 -13.08 1.93 -4.49
N ASN A 101 -13.64 0.77 -4.07
CA ASN A 101 -12.96 -0.52 -3.98
C ASN A 101 -11.74 -0.54 -3.06
N GLU A 102 -11.69 0.35 -2.06
CA GLU A 102 -10.60 0.37 -1.09
C GLU A 102 -10.48 -0.97 -0.36
N THR A 103 -9.30 -1.58 -0.42
CA THR A 103 -8.99 -2.88 0.18
C THR A 103 -7.62 -2.83 0.84
N ALA A 104 -7.54 -3.23 2.10
CA ALA A 104 -6.27 -3.50 2.77
C ALA A 104 -5.89 -4.97 2.62
N TYR A 105 -4.59 -5.26 2.73
CA TYR A 105 -4.03 -6.60 2.56
C TYR A 105 -3.18 -6.96 3.78
N PHE A 106 -3.52 -8.05 4.45
CA PHE A 106 -2.80 -8.48 5.63
C PHE A 106 -2.03 -9.78 5.41
N HIS A 107 -0.71 -9.73 5.60
CA HIS A 107 0.18 -10.89 5.52
C HIS A 107 0.40 -11.48 6.91
N HIS A 108 -0.25 -12.60 7.22
CA HIS A 108 -0.26 -13.21 8.55
C HIS A 108 1.13 -13.61 9.03
N ALA A 109 1.95 -14.24 8.18
CA ALA A 109 3.26 -14.77 8.57
C ALA A 109 4.21 -13.67 9.08
N SER A 110 4.22 -12.48 8.45
CA SER A 110 5.05 -11.35 8.83
C SER A 110 4.31 -10.29 9.66
N ARG A 111 3.01 -10.48 9.91
CA ARG A 111 2.14 -9.51 10.61
C ARG A 111 2.20 -8.12 10.00
N SER A 112 2.19 -8.06 8.66
CA SER A 112 2.31 -6.83 7.87
C SER A 112 1.00 -6.47 7.23
N LEU A 113 0.56 -5.24 7.43
CA LEU A 113 -0.62 -4.64 6.80
C LEU A 113 -0.19 -3.72 5.67
N ILE A 114 -0.80 -3.86 4.50
CA ILE A 114 -0.68 -2.90 3.40
C ILE A 114 -2.02 -2.20 3.26
N ILE A 115 -2.00 -0.88 3.20
CA ILE A 115 -3.21 -0.07 3.17
C ILE A 115 -3.06 1.09 2.18
N GLY A 116 -4.14 1.39 1.47
CA GLY A 116 -4.22 2.49 0.52
C GLY A 116 -4.53 3.83 1.18
N ASP A 117 -5.56 4.51 0.66
CA ASP A 117 -5.92 5.85 1.09
C ASP A 117 -6.62 5.90 2.45
N ALA A 118 -7.22 4.79 2.91
CA ALA A 118 -7.98 4.76 4.16
C ALA A 118 -7.19 5.29 5.36
N LEU A 119 -5.86 5.09 5.38
CA LEU A 119 -4.92 5.64 6.37
C LEU A 119 -3.73 6.29 5.68
N ILE A 120 -3.33 7.46 6.16
CA ILE A 120 -2.26 8.29 5.60
C ILE A 120 -1.21 8.58 6.69
N ASN A 121 0.09 8.40 6.37
CA ASN A 121 1.20 8.62 7.30
C ASN A 121 2.24 9.59 6.73
N LEU A 122 1.81 10.79 6.36
CA LEU A 122 2.67 11.84 5.79
C LEU A 122 3.37 12.64 6.90
N SER A 123 4.70 12.72 6.84
CA SER A 123 5.48 13.61 7.72
C SER A 123 5.31 15.08 7.29
N PRO A 124 5.20 16.05 8.24
CA PRO A 124 5.32 15.91 9.69
C PRO A 124 4.01 15.54 10.41
N ASP A 125 2.92 15.35 9.68
CA ASP A 125 1.62 15.06 10.27
C ASP A 125 1.59 13.65 10.89
N PRO A 126 0.82 13.45 11.98
CA PRO A 126 0.64 12.12 12.55
C PRO A 126 -0.15 11.20 11.61
N LEU A 127 -0.10 9.89 11.88
CA LEU A 127 -1.00 8.93 11.25
C LEU A 127 -2.46 9.40 11.36
N MET A 128 -3.17 9.44 10.24
CA MET A 128 -4.52 9.99 10.17
C MET A 128 -5.43 9.17 9.24
N LEU A 129 -6.73 9.32 9.44
CA LEU A 129 -7.74 8.81 8.50
C LEU A 129 -7.74 9.63 7.21
N LEU A 130 -8.18 9.01 6.12
CA LEU A 130 -8.53 9.73 4.90
C LEU A 130 -9.45 10.93 5.24
N PRO A 131 -9.12 12.16 4.83
CA PRO A 131 -9.96 13.31 5.09
C PRO A 131 -11.38 13.12 4.53
N ALA A 132 -12.39 13.54 5.31
CA ALA A 132 -13.81 13.32 5.03
C ALA A 132 -14.24 13.70 3.60
N LYS A 133 -13.63 14.74 3.02
CA LYS A 133 -13.92 15.19 1.65
C LYS A 133 -13.56 14.19 0.56
N TYR A 134 -12.72 13.20 0.87
CA TYR A 134 -12.31 12.14 -0.05
C TYR A 134 -12.99 10.80 0.27
N CYS A 135 -13.70 10.70 1.39
CA CYS A 135 -14.46 9.52 1.76
C CYS A 135 -15.79 9.45 0.99
N THR A 136 -16.16 8.26 0.57
CA THR A 136 -17.54 8.01 0.10
C THR A 136 -18.52 8.03 1.26
N ASN A 137 -18.10 7.58 2.45
CA ASN A 137 -18.86 7.64 3.70
C ASN A 137 -17.91 7.48 4.90
N LEU A 138 -17.63 8.58 5.62
CA LEU A 138 -16.69 8.60 6.73
C LEU A 138 -17.09 7.70 7.90
N ASP A 139 -18.38 7.61 8.25
CA ASP A 139 -18.81 6.78 9.39
C ASP A 139 -18.73 5.28 9.05
N LEU A 140 -19.01 4.94 7.80
CA LEU A 140 -18.78 3.58 7.30
C LEU A 140 -17.31 3.23 7.30
N LEU A 141 -16.42 4.14 6.88
CA LEU A 141 -14.96 3.96 6.95
C LEU A 141 -14.50 3.71 8.39
N LYS A 142 -14.90 4.55 9.34
CA LYS A 142 -14.58 4.34 10.77
C LYS A 142 -15.01 2.97 11.28
N THR A 143 -16.17 2.52 10.84
CA THR A 143 -16.70 1.19 11.21
C THR A 143 -15.89 0.07 10.59
N SER A 144 -15.57 0.15 9.30
CA SER A 144 -14.82 -0.89 8.58
C SER A 144 -13.37 -1.02 9.09
N LEU A 145 -12.75 0.09 9.48
CA LEU A 145 -11.38 0.11 10.01
C LEU A 145 -11.25 -0.64 11.35
N LYS A 146 -12.33 -0.76 12.15
CA LYS A 146 -12.26 -1.48 13.43
C LYS A 146 -11.80 -2.93 13.30
N ARG A 147 -12.08 -3.56 12.16
CA ARG A 147 -11.58 -4.91 11.85
C ARG A 147 -10.04 -4.99 11.87
N LEU A 148 -9.34 -3.91 11.51
CA LEU A 148 -7.88 -3.89 11.51
C LEU A 148 -7.30 -3.97 12.94
N LEU A 149 -8.06 -3.57 13.96
CA LEU A 149 -7.65 -3.66 15.36
C LEU A 149 -7.63 -5.09 15.90
N GLU A 150 -8.32 -6.03 15.24
CA GLU A 150 -8.37 -7.44 15.58
C GLU A 150 -7.16 -8.22 15.05
N LEU A 151 -6.40 -7.62 14.13
CA LEU A 151 -5.23 -8.23 13.52
C LEU A 151 -3.97 -7.98 14.36
N PRO A 152 -3.07 -8.96 14.49
CA PRO A 152 -1.82 -8.82 15.25
C PRO A 152 -0.77 -8.01 14.45
N THR A 153 -1.15 -6.82 13.97
CA THR A 153 -0.35 -6.00 13.07
C THR A 153 0.92 -5.48 13.75
N GLN A 154 2.06 -5.81 13.17
CA GLN A 154 3.37 -5.32 13.60
C GLN A 154 3.84 -4.16 12.73
N ARG A 155 3.73 -4.33 11.40
CA ARG A 155 4.18 -3.36 10.39
C ARG A 155 3.00 -2.87 9.57
N ILE A 156 3.07 -1.60 9.12
CA ILE A 156 2.07 -1.02 8.23
C ILE A 156 2.78 -0.34 7.07
N PHE A 157 2.42 -0.69 5.86
CA PHE A 157 2.88 -0.10 4.61
C PHE A 157 1.74 0.70 3.97
N PHE A 158 2.02 1.92 3.54
CA PHE A 158 1.03 2.87 3.08
C PHE A 158 1.20 3.20 1.59
N ALA A 159 0.12 3.56 0.93
CA ALA A 159 0.16 4.19 -0.39
C ALA A 159 0.58 5.67 -0.29
N HIS A 160 0.40 6.30 0.88
CA HIS A 160 0.78 7.67 1.18
C HIS A 160 1.47 7.76 2.53
N GLY A 161 2.81 7.91 2.50
CA GLY A 161 3.64 8.11 3.68
C GLY A 161 4.54 6.94 4.05
N ALA A 162 5.50 7.23 4.92
CA ALA A 162 6.52 6.27 5.34
C ALA A 162 5.93 5.09 6.11
N PRO A 163 6.50 3.87 5.98
CA PRO A 163 6.00 2.70 6.68
C PRO A 163 6.20 2.82 8.20
N ILE A 164 5.31 2.19 8.95
CA ILE A 164 5.44 1.94 10.39
C ILE A 164 5.97 0.52 10.54
N LEU A 165 7.13 0.35 11.19
CA LEU A 165 7.83 -0.93 11.24
C LEU A 165 7.68 -1.67 12.58
N GLN A 166 7.12 -1.02 13.59
CA GLN A 166 6.91 -1.57 14.93
C GLN A 166 5.62 -1.06 15.54
N ASP A 167 5.01 -1.89 16.40
CA ASP A 167 3.79 -1.56 17.14
C ASP A 167 2.62 -1.08 16.25
N GLY A 168 2.40 -1.74 15.12
CA GLY A 168 1.34 -1.38 14.20
C GLY A 168 -0.04 -1.33 14.86
N VAL A 169 -0.40 -2.30 15.71
CA VAL A 169 -1.67 -2.28 16.46
C VAL A 169 -1.78 -1.06 17.37
N GLY A 170 -0.72 -0.73 18.12
CA GLY A 170 -0.70 0.46 18.97
C GLY A 170 -0.92 1.72 18.17
N ARG A 171 -0.27 1.82 16.99
CA ARG A 171 -0.44 2.97 16.09
C ARG A 171 -1.85 3.05 15.51
N LEU A 172 -2.45 1.93 15.11
CA LEU A 172 -3.84 1.89 14.63
C LEU A 172 -4.83 2.38 15.71
N LYS A 173 -4.62 1.99 16.97
CA LYS A 173 -5.46 2.42 18.11
C LYS A 173 -5.42 3.92 18.36
N THR A 174 -4.39 4.64 17.91
CA THR A 174 -4.33 6.10 18.08
C THR A 174 -5.21 6.85 17.11
N VAL A 175 -5.64 6.22 16.00
CA VAL A 175 -6.35 6.89 14.90
C VAL A 175 -7.72 6.29 14.61
N ILE A 176 -7.92 4.98 14.85
CA ILE A 176 -9.21 4.31 14.64
C ILE A 176 -10.08 4.51 15.89
N PRO A 177 -11.26 5.15 15.77
CA PRO A 177 -12.13 5.48 16.91
C PRO A 177 -12.90 4.28 17.47
#